data_435c2fcaa95c1da7864752299f63bfe1
#
_entry.id   435c2fcaa95c1da7864752299f63bfe1
#
_cell.length_a   1.000
_cell.length_b   1.000
_cell.length_c   1.000
_cell.angle_alpha   90.00
_cell.angle_beta   90.00
_cell.angle_gamma   90.00
#
_symmetry.space_group_name_H-M   'P 1'
#
loop_
_entity.id
_entity.type
_entity.pdbx_description
1 polymer ?
#
loop_
_entity_poly.entity_id
_entity_poly.type
_entity_poly.pdbx_seq_one_letter_code
_entity_poly.pdbx_strand_id
1 'polypeptide(L)'
;NFIKFFESKISEYESRISILFHYFCSMNSNLELQLKTLPSEPGVYRYYDKNGQLLYVGKAKNLKKRVLSYFNKNQNGYRTRIMVSKIVRLETTVVNSEYDALLLENNLIKEHQPFYNVMLKDDKTYPWICIKNENFPRVFLTRTIIKDGSEYYGPYAKVRPAKILLETIKNLYKIRSCSL
;
A
#
# COMPACT_ATOMS: atom_id res chain seq x y z
N ASN A 1 34.54 36.98 17.24
CA ASN A 1 33.21 36.77 16.65
C ASN A 1 33.08 35.48 15.81
N PHE A 2 34.16 35.05 15.18
CA PHE A 2 34.15 33.86 14.34
C PHE A 2 34.07 32.56 15.17
N ILE A 3 34.74 32.50 16.31
CA ILE A 3 34.75 31.32 17.23
C ILE A 3 33.36 31.11 17.83
N LYS A 4 32.66 32.15 18.27
CA LYS A 4 31.29 32.05 18.82
C LYS A 4 30.27 31.56 17.75
N PHE A 5 30.46 31.96 16.51
CA PHE A 5 29.62 31.47 15.41
C PHE A 5 29.84 29.98 15.15
N PHE A 6 31.09 29.50 15.21
CA PHE A 6 31.43 28.09 15.07
C PHE A 6 30.92 27.25 16.25
N GLU A 7 31.07 27.75 17.48
CA GLU A 7 30.54 27.08 18.69
C GLU A 7 29.03 26.98 18.68
N SER A 8 28.31 28.03 18.22
CA SER A 8 26.85 27.96 18.07
C SER A 8 26.41 26.94 17.00
N LYS A 9 27.17 26.83 15.92
CA LYS A 9 26.91 25.82 14.88
C LYS A 9 27.20 24.40 15.34
N ILE A 10 28.27 24.18 16.08
CA ILE A 10 28.61 22.87 16.67
C ILE A 10 27.54 22.48 17.69
N SER A 11 27.10 23.39 18.56
CA SER A 11 26.02 23.13 19.51
C SER A 11 24.67 22.82 18.83
N GLU A 12 24.37 23.51 17.73
CA GLU A 12 23.18 23.21 16.90
C GLU A 12 23.31 21.84 16.23
N TYR A 13 24.49 21.42 15.77
CA TYR A 13 24.77 20.09 15.24
C TYR A 13 24.69 19.01 16.32
N GLU A 14 25.25 19.24 17.49
CA GLU A 14 25.20 18.31 18.62
C GLU A 14 23.79 18.13 19.17
N SER A 15 22.98 19.20 19.24
CA SER A 15 21.58 19.10 19.63
C SER A 15 20.76 18.35 18.58
N ARG A 16 21.04 18.55 17.29
CA ARG A 16 20.40 17.78 16.19
C ARG A 16 20.83 16.32 16.19
N ILE A 17 22.08 16.01 16.51
CA ILE A 17 22.59 14.64 16.66
C ILE A 17 22.00 13.98 17.91
N SER A 18 21.91 14.70 19.02
CA SER A 18 21.29 14.20 20.26
C SER A 18 19.79 13.93 20.07
N ILE A 19 19.06 14.81 19.40
CA ILE A 19 17.65 14.58 19.03
C ILE A 19 17.53 13.38 18.09
N LEU A 20 18.43 13.22 17.11
CA LEU A 20 18.47 12.07 16.21
C LEU A 20 18.86 10.78 16.93
N PHE A 21 19.74 10.85 17.93
CA PHE A 21 20.15 9.71 18.75
C PHE A 21 19.04 9.30 19.73
N HIS A 22 18.32 10.27 20.33
CA HIS A 22 17.13 10.01 21.14
C HIS A 22 15.99 9.40 20.30
N TYR A 23 15.82 9.85 19.05
CA TYR A 23 14.88 9.25 18.09
C TYR A 23 15.24 7.81 17.73
N PHE A 24 16.55 7.48 17.69
CA PHE A 24 17.02 6.13 17.36
C PHE A 24 17.04 5.21 18.58
N CYS A 25 17.26 5.74 19.79
CA CYS A 25 17.27 4.98 21.03
C CYS A 25 15.87 4.66 21.58
N SER A 26 14.84 5.37 21.09
CA SER A 26 13.42 5.14 21.41
C SER A 26 12.74 4.15 20.45
N MET A 27 13.47 3.50 19.54
CA MET A 27 12.91 2.36 18.82
C MET A 27 12.65 1.23 19.82
N ASN A 28 11.38 0.96 20.02
CA ASN A 28 10.92 -0.11 20.88
C ASN A 28 11.66 -1.41 20.50
N SER A 29 12.27 -2.10 21.45
CA SER A 29 13.02 -3.35 21.25
C SER A 29 12.23 -4.38 20.41
N ASN A 30 10.91 -4.31 20.47
CA ASN A 30 9.99 -5.10 19.67
C ASN A 30 10.05 -4.75 18.17
N LEU A 31 10.12 -3.47 17.79
CA LEU A 31 10.22 -3.05 16.39
C LEU A 31 11.56 -3.48 15.76
N GLU A 32 12.65 -3.38 16.51
CA GLU A 32 13.97 -3.87 16.04
C GLU A 32 13.97 -5.37 15.79
N LEU A 33 13.35 -6.15 16.66
CA LEU A 33 13.20 -7.59 16.47
C LEU A 33 12.36 -7.89 15.23
N GLN A 34 11.24 -7.19 15.06
CA GLN A 34 10.38 -7.32 13.86
C GLN A 34 11.14 -6.99 12.57
N LEU A 35 11.98 -5.94 12.56
CA LEU A 35 12.79 -5.58 11.40
C LEU A 35 13.86 -6.64 11.06
N LYS A 36 14.43 -7.31 12.07
CA LYS A 36 15.43 -8.38 11.87
C LYS A 36 14.80 -9.66 11.28
N THR A 37 13.56 -9.97 11.66
CA THR A 37 12.85 -11.20 11.27
C THR A 37 12.01 -11.06 9.99
N LEU A 38 12.14 -9.94 9.26
CA LEU A 38 11.37 -9.69 8.05
C LEU A 38 11.61 -10.74 6.97
N PRO A 39 10.52 -11.27 6.36
CA PRO A 39 10.60 -12.17 5.23
C PRO A 39 11.06 -11.45 3.96
N SER A 40 11.62 -12.21 3.01
CA SER A 40 12.08 -11.67 1.70
C SER A 40 11.06 -11.85 0.59
N GLU A 41 9.93 -12.43 0.87
CA GLU A 41 8.84 -12.77 -0.02
C GLU A 41 7.98 -11.54 -0.37
N PRO A 42 7.14 -11.64 -1.43
CA PRO A 42 6.13 -10.65 -1.74
C PRO A 42 5.10 -10.52 -0.63
N GLY A 43 4.58 -9.32 -0.41
CA GLY A 43 3.56 -9.13 0.61
C GLY A 43 3.16 -7.68 0.84
N VAL A 44 2.37 -7.50 1.90
CA VAL A 44 1.88 -6.20 2.38
C VAL A 44 2.43 -5.96 3.78
N TYR A 45 2.83 -4.72 4.05
CA TYR A 45 3.28 -4.27 5.36
C TYR A 45 2.39 -3.13 5.85
N ARG A 46 2.17 -3.09 7.17
CA ARG A 46 1.33 -2.14 7.88
C ARG A 46 2.12 -1.51 9.02
N TYR A 47 2.09 -0.18 9.10
CA TYR A 47 2.72 0.59 10.16
C TYR A 47 1.69 1.12 11.12
N TYR A 48 1.94 0.96 12.43
CA TYR A 48 1.07 1.41 13.49
C TYR A 48 1.79 2.36 14.43
N ASP A 49 1.05 3.32 14.96
CA ASP A 49 1.52 4.22 16.01
C ASP A 49 1.36 3.60 17.41
N LYS A 50 1.73 4.39 18.43
CA LYS A 50 1.63 4.03 19.86
C LYS A 50 0.19 3.78 20.34
N ASN A 51 -0.80 4.33 19.65
CA ASN A 51 -2.21 4.20 19.97
C ASN A 51 -2.84 2.99 19.25
N GLY A 52 -2.08 2.24 18.45
CA GLY A 52 -2.58 1.16 17.61
C GLY A 52 -3.25 1.64 16.32
N GLN A 53 -3.17 2.94 16.00
CA GLN A 53 -3.74 3.48 14.78
C GLN A 53 -2.89 3.11 13.57
N LEU A 54 -3.53 2.64 12.50
CA LEU A 54 -2.86 2.31 11.24
C LEU A 54 -2.41 3.59 10.53
N LEU A 55 -1.10 3.78 10.42
CA LEU A 55 -0.49 4.94 9.78
C LEU A 55 -0.37 4.79 8.27
N TYR A 56 0.03 3.60 7.82
CA TYR A 56 0.36 3.35 6.42
C TYR A 56 0.25 1.87 6.08
N VAL A 57 -0.21 1.59 4.87
CA VAL A 57 -0.19 0.27 4.22
C VAL A 57 0.65 0.36 2.96
N GLY A 58 1.48 -0.62 2.69
CA GLY A 58 2.25 -0.66 1.46
C GLY A 58 2.54 -2.08 1.00
N LYS A 59 2.62 -2.28 -0.32
CA LYS A 59 3.04 -3.54 -0.92
C LYS A 59 4.53 -3.61 -1.18
N ALA A 60 5.06 -4.80 -1.24
CA ALA A 60 6.44 -5.06 -1.64
C ALA A 60 6.56 -6.36 -2.44
N LYS A 61 7.47 -6.36 -3.42
CA LYS A 61 7.96 -7.58 -4.07
C LYS A 61 8.94 -8.34 -3.16
N ASN A 62 9.63 -7.60 -2.29
CA ASN A 62 10.49 -8.11 -1.24
C ASN A 62 10.25 -7.25 0.01
N LEU A 63 9.56 -7.81 1.00
CA LEU A 63 9.18 -7.11 2.22
C LEU A 63 10.40 -6.57 2.97
N LYS A 64 11.42 -7.40 3.18
CA LYS A 64 12.65 -7.01 3.90
C LYS A 64 13.33 -5.80 3.29
N LYS A 65 13.62 -5.84 1.97
CA LYS A 65 14.28 -4.72 1.27
C LYS A 65 13.43 -3.46 1.32
N ARG A 66 12.14 -3.58 1.08
CA ARG A 66 11.22 -2.44 1.05
C ARG A 66 11.03 -1.78 2.41
N VAL A 67 10.77 -2.55 3.44
CA VAL A 67 10.57 -2.04 4.80
C VAL A 67 11.85 -1.37 5.30
N LEU A 68 13.02 -2.02 5.18
CA LEU A 68 14.28 -1.44 5.62
C LEU A 68 14.63 -0.13 4.88
N SER A 69 14.17 0.06 3.63
CA SER A 69 14.40 1.32 2.90
C SER A 69 13.77 2.55 3.56
N TYR A 70 12.70 2.40 4.34
CA TYR A 70 12.10 3.51 5.09
C TYR A 70 12.95 3.99 6.27
N PHE A 71 13.74 3.09 6.84
CA PHE A 71 14.60 3.37 7.99
C PHE A 71 16.01 3.85 7.59
N ASN A 72 16.33 3.87 6.28
CA ASN A 72 17.58 4.43 5.76
C ASN A 72 17.51 5.96 5.70
N LYS A 73 18.46 6.64 6.36
CA LYS A 73 18.45 8.08 6.64
C LYS A 73 18.44 9.01 5.42
N ASN A 74 18.90 8.57 4.24
CA ASN A 74 19.27 9.47 3.14
C ASN A 74 18.25 9.60 2.00
N GLN A 75 17.12 8.87 2.00
CA GLN A 75 16.24 8.80 0.83
C GLN A 75 14.78 9.22 1.06
N ASN A 76 14.40 9.59 2.29
CA ASN A 76 12.99 9.83 2.60
C ASN A 76 12.64 11.31 2.59
N GLY A 77 11.61 11.69 1.84
CA GLY A 77 11.01 13.02 1.90
C GLY A 77 10.50 13.36 3.32
N TYR A 78 10.31 14.65 3.59
CA TYR A 78 9.90 15.17 4.90
C TYR A 78 8.69 14.42 5.50
N ARG A 79 7.64 14.18 4.70
CA ARG A 79 6.43 13.47 5.12
C ARG A 79 6.69 12.02 5.54
N THR A 80 7.55 11.31 4.81
CA THR A 80 7.93 9.93 5.15
C THR A 80 8.72 9.88 6.44
N ARG A 81 9.60 10.86 6.69
CA ARG A 81 10.34 10.95 7.97
C ARG A 81 9.42 11.14 9.16
N ILE A 82 8.42 12.02 9.05
CA ILE A 82 7.40 12.19 10.10
C ILE A 82 6.61 10.90 10.32
N MET A 83 6.23 10.18 9.26
CA MET A 83 5.55 8.90 9.39
C MET A 83 6.43 7.89 10.12
N VAL A 84 7.68 7.71 9.68
CA VAL A 84 8.62 6.76 10.27
C VAL A 84 8.86 7.03 11.75
N SER A 85 8.93 8.30 12.17
CA SER A 85 9.11 8.68 13.57
C SER A 85 7.93 8.28 14.49
N LYS A 86 6.76 8.01 13.92
CA LYS A 86 5.57 7.60 14.68
C LYS A 86 5.38 6.08 14.73
N ILE A 87 6.15 5.31 13.95
CA ILE A 87 6.01 3.86 13.88
C ILE A 87 6.51 3.23 15.19
N VAL A 88 5.63 2.46 15.83
CA VAL A 88 5.95 1.67 17.03
C VAL A 88 5.81 0.17 16.75
N ARG A 89 4.93 -0.20 15.82
CA ARG A 89 4.64 -1.59 15.47
C ARG A 89 4.55 -1.75 13.95
N LEU A 90 5.10 -2.87 13.47
CA LEU A 90 5.04 -3.32 12.10
C LEU A 90 4.32 -4.67 12.04
N GLU A 91 3.44 -4.83 11.08
CA GLU A 91 2.87 -6.12 10.71
C GLU A 91 3.12 -6.40 9.24
N THR A 92 3.38 -7.66 8.90
CA THR A 92 3.57 -8.10 7.53
C THR A 92 2.66 -9.28 7.22
N THR A 93 2.14 -9.29 5.98
CA THR A 93 1.37 -10.41 5.44
C THR A 93 2.05 -10.86 4.17
N VAL A 94 2.60 -12.08 4.16
CA VAL A 94 3.20 -12.70 2.97
C VAL A 94 2.08 -13.19 2.06
N VAL A 95 2.26 -13.05 0.76
CA VAL A 95 1.34 -13.54 -0.27
C VAL A 95 2.12 -14.23 -1.39
N ASN A 96 1.43 -14.99 -2.23
CA ASN A 96 2.06 -15.83 -3.25
C ASN A 96 2.61 -15.02 -4.43
N SER A 97 2.04 -13.85 -4.72
CA SER A 97 2.44 -13.04 -5.86
C SER A 97 2.42 -11.53 -5.56
N GLU A 98 3.16 -10.76 -6.37
CA GLU A 98 3.09 -9.29 -6.34
C GLU A 98 1.68 -8.78 -6.68
N TYR A 99 0.93 -9.56 -7.46
CA TYR A 99 -0.45 -9.25 -7.82
C TYR A 99 -1.38 -9.35 -6.61
N ASP A 100 -1.26 -10.41 -5.81
CA ASP A 100 -2.04 -10.59 -4.58
C ASP A 100 -1.69 -9.49 -3.56
N ALA A 101 -0.39 -9.12 -3.47
CA ALA A 101 0.04 -7.99 -2.65
C ALA A 101 -0.64 -6.68 -3.06
N LEU A 102 -0.79 -6.43 -4.36
CA LEU A 102 -1.46 -5.23 -4.88
C LEU A 102 -2.94 -5.20 -4.52
N LEU A 103 -3.64 -6.34 -4.65
CA LEU A 103 -5.06 -6.46 -4.29
C LEU A 103 -5.26 -6.26 -2.79
N LEU A 104 -4.44 -6.92 -1.97
CA LEU A 104 -4.51 -6.84 -0.52
C LEU A 104 -4.21 -5.41 -0.02
N GLU A 105 -3.17 -4.75 -0.55
CA GLU A 105 -2.87 -3.35 -0.26
C GLU A 105 -4.06 -2.44 -0.51
N ASN A 106 -4.68 -2.58 -1.70
CA ASN A 106 -5.83 -1.75 -2.07
C ASN A 106 -7.04 -1.98 -1.16
N ASN A 107 -7.34 -3.23 -0.80
CA ASN A 107 -8.44 -3.55 0.09
C ASN A 107 -8.21 -2.97 1.49
N LEU A 108 -7.02 -3.15 2.06
CA LEU A 108 -6.67 -2.61 3.37
C LEU A 108 -6.69 -1.06 3.40
N ILE A 109 -6.23 -0.39 2.32
CA ILE A 109 -6.30 1.06 2.23
C ILE A 109 -7.75 1.55 2.18
N LYS A 110 -8.63 0.85 1.45
CA LYS A 110 -10.05 1.21 1.37
C LYS A 110 -10.78 0.99 2.69
N GLU A 111 -10.51 -0.11 3.36
CA GLU A 111 -11.13 -0.47 4.63
C GLU A 111 -10.70 0.50 5.75
N HIS A 112 -9.40 0.76 5.88
CA HIS A 112 -8.86 1.47 7.03
C HIS A 112 -8.55 2.95 6.78
N GLN A 113 -8.53 3.42 5.53
CA GLN A 113 -8.26 4.80 5.14
C GLN A 113 -7.04 5.43 5.84
N PRO A 114 -5.83 4.81 5.81
CA PRO A 114 -4.69 5.29 6.59
C PRO A 114 -4.24 6.68 6.14
N PHE A 115 -3.89 7.54 7.11
CA PHE A 115 -3.59 8.95 6.86
C PHE A 115 -2.48 9.18 5.82
N TYR A 116 -1.45 8.33 5.82
CA TYR A 116 -0.30 8.50 4.92
C TYR A 116 -0.48 7.88 3.53
N ASN A 117 -1.56 7.13 3.25
CA ASN A 117 -1.87 6.57 1.93
C ASN A 117 -2.69 7.52 1.05
N VAL A 118 -2.27 8.77 0.91
CA VAL A 118 -3.05 9.82 0.21
C VAL A 118 -3.37 9.47 -1.25
N MET A 119 -2.46 8.81 -1.95
CA MET A 119 -2.59 8.51 -3.38
C MET A 119 -3.61 7.42 -3.72
N LEU A 120 -3.92 6.53 -2.76
CA LEU A 120 -4.83 5.39 -2.96
C LEU A 120 -6.17 5.55 -2.23
N LYS A 121 -6.40 6.71 -1.61
CA LYS A 121 -7.70 7.06 -1.02
C LYS A 121 -8.76 7.38 -2.07
N ASP A 122 -8.34 7.62 -3.31
CA ASP A 122 -9.27 7.74 -4.43
C ASP A 122 -10.06 6.45 -4.59
N ASP A 123 -11.35 6.59 -4.88
CA ASP A 123 -12.33 5.51 -5.07
C ASP A 123 -12.13 4.70 -6.37
N LYS A 124 -10.88 4.61 -6.84
CA LYS A 124 -10.50 3.82 -8.02
C LYS A 124 -10.59 2.35 -7.68
N THR A 125 -11.78 1.80 -7.89
CA THR A 125 -12.01 0.36 -7.80
C THR A 125 -11.37 -0.35 -9.00
N TYR A 126 -10.85 -1.56 -8.77
CA TYR A 126 -10.43 -2.42 -9.87
C TYR A 126 -11.64 -2.87 -10.69
N PRO A 127 -11.50 -3.04 -12.02
CA PRO A 127 -12.59 -3.51 -12.85
C PRO A 127 -12.88 -4.99 -12.60
N TRP A 128 -14.16 -5.31 -12.75
CA TRP A 128 -14.73 -6.66 -12.74
C TRP A 128 -15.32 -6.96 -14.09
N ILE A 129 -15.30 -8.22 -14.53
CA ILE A 129 -16.14 -8.70 -15.60
C ILE A 129 -17.48 -9.07 -14.98
N CYS A 130 -18.55 -8.43 -15.42
CA CYS A 130 -19.91 -8.67 -14.97
C CYS A 130 -20.67 -9.45 -16.04
N ILE A 131 -21.33 -10.54 -15.64
CA ILE A 131 -22.38 -11.20 -16.41
C ILE A 131 -23.70 -10.71 -15.83
N LYS A 132 -24.43 -9.91 -16.59
CA LYS A 132 -25.66 -9.26 -16.14
C LYS A 132 -26.79 -10.29 -16.03
N ASN A 133 -27.51 -10.26 -14.90
CA ASN A 133 -28.72 -11.06 -14.72
C ASN A 133 -29.89 -10.39 -15.47
N GLU A 134 -30.08 -10.76 -16.72
CA GLU A 134 -31.17 -10.32 -17.61
C GLU A 134 -31.51 -11.43 -18.63
N ASN A 135 -32.68 -11.36 -19.27
CA ASN A 135 -33.15 -12.40 -20.19
C ASN A 135 -32.16 -12.75 -21.32
N PHE A 136 -31.37 -11.75 -21.76
CA PHE A 136 -30.26 -11.94 -22.70
C PHE A 136 -28.99 -11.41 -22.08
N PRO A 137 -28.26 -12.21 -21.32
CA PRO A 137 -27.11 -11.77 -20.51
C PRO A 137 -26.06 -11.03 -21.34
N ARG A 138 -25.67 -9.85 -20.86
CA ARG A 138 -24.52 -9.09 -21.37
C ARG A 138 -23.30 -9.34 -20.54
N VAL A 139 -22.13 -9.32 -21.18
CA VAL A 139 -20.84 -9.39 -20.48
C VAL A 139 -20.07 -8.09 -20.74
N PHE A 140 -19.70 -7.40 -19.65
CA PHE A 140 -19.02 -6.10 -19.74
C PHE A 140 -18.11 -5.87 -18.52
N LEU A 141 -17.21 -4.88 -18.65
CA LEU A 141 -16.40 -4.43 -17.54
C LEU A 141 -17.12 -3.37 -16.73
N THR A 142 -17.13 -3.56 -15.41
CA THR A 142 -17.67 -2.58 -14.44
C THR A 142 -16.73 -2.40 -13.27
N ARG A 143 -16.84 -1.26 -12.59
CA ARG A 143 -16.15 -1.02 -11.31
C ARG A 143 -17.11 -1.01 -10.12
N THR A 144 -18.40 -1.09 -10.41
CA THR A 144 -19.46 -1.10 -9.39
C THR A 144 -20.07 -2.49 -9.33
N ILE A 145 -20.15 -3.05 -8.12
CA ILE A 145 -20.85 -4.31 -7.83
C ILE A 145 -22.26 -3.95 -7.35
N ILE A 146 -23.27 -4.48 -8.03
CA ILE A 146 -24.68 -4.28 -7.69
C ILE A 146 -25.24 -5.65 -7.25
N LYS A 147 -25.96 -5.67 -6.15
CA LYS A 147 -26.63 -6.89 -5.65
C LYS A 147 -27.97 -7.10 -6.35
N ASP A 148 -27.93 -7.48 -7.64
CA ASP A 148 -29.09 -7.71 -8.48
C ASP A 148 -29.14 -9.12 -9.08
N GLY A 149 -28.36 -10.05 -8.52
CA GLY A 149 -28.22 -11.40 -9.01
C GLY A 149 -27.24 -11.58 -10.17
N SER A 150 -26.58 -10.48 -10.63
CA SER A 150 -25.50 -10.54 -11.62
C SER A 150 -24.25 -11.19 -11.05
N GLU A 151 -23.50 -11.91 -11.89
CA GLU A 151 -22.23 -12.55 -11.53
C GLU A 151 -21.05 -11.61 -11.81
N TYR A 152 -20.06 -11.62 -10.91
CA TYR A 152 -18.88 -10.74 -10.99
C TYR A 152 -17.61 -11.57 -10.86
N TYR A 153 -16.73 -11.47 -11.87
CA TYR A 153 -15.44 -12.15 -11.94
C TYR A 153 -14.30 -11.13 -11.85
N GLY A 154 -13.38 -11.32 -10.92
CA GLY A 154 -12.27 -10.41 -10.65
C GLY A 154 -11.97 -10.30 -9.17
N PRO A 155 -11.36 -9.21 -8.70
CA PRO A 155 -11.01 -7.98 -9.41
C PRO A 155 -9.74 -8.12 -10.28
N TYR A 156 -9.68 -7.37 -11.39
CA TYR A 156 -8.51 -7.34 -12.26
C TYR A 156 -7.64 -6.11 -11.95
N ALA A 157 -6.38 -6.32 -11.54
CA ALA A 157 -5.48 -5.20 -11.21
C ALA A 157 -5.07 -4.36 -12.43
N LYS A 158 -5.19 -4.90 -13.64
CA LYS A 158 -4.90 -4.19 -14.89
C LYS A 158 -6.09 -4.27 -15.82
N VAL A 159 -6.51 -3.10 -16.35
CA VAL A 159 -7.66 -3.00 -17.28
C VAL A 159 -7.39 -3.68 -18.61
N ARG A 160 -6.16 -3.57 -19.15
CA ARG A 160 -5.81 -4.09 -20.49
C ARG A 160 -5.99 -5.60 -20.62
N PRO A 161 -5.46 -6.46 -19.72
CA PRO A 161 -5.73 -7.90 -19.76
C PRO A 161 -7.21 -8.24 -19.62
N ALA A 162 -7.94 -7.54 -18.75
CA ALA A 162 -9.38 -7.77 -18.59
C ALA A 162 -10.19 -7.42 -19.87
N LYS A 163 -9.79 -6.36 -20.59
CA LYS A 163 -10.40 -6.03 -21.90
C LYS A 163 -10.11 -7.10 -22.96
N ILE A 164 -8.86 -7.55 -23.05
CA ILE A 164 -8.47 -8.60 -24.01
C ILE A 164 -9.25 -9.88 -23.72
N LEU A 165 -9.34 -10.31 -22.46
CA LEU A 165 -10.13 -11.47 -22.07
C LEU A 165 -11.61 -11.29 -22.46
N LEU A 166 -12.21 -10.13 -22.17
CA LEU A 166 -13.60 -9.86 -22.52
C LEU A 166 -13.82 -9.88 -24.03
N GLU A 167 -12.94 -9.30 -24.83
CA GLU A 167 -13.00 -9.33 -26.30
C GLU A 167 -12.87 -10.77 -26.83
N THR A 168 -11.96 -11.56 -26.26
CA THR A 168 -11.82 -12.98 -26.62
C THR A 168 -13.10 -13.75 -26.33
N ILE A 169 -13.71 -13.56 -25.16
CA ILE A 169 -14.99 -14.20 -24.80
C ILE A 169 -16.10 -13.81 -25.77
N LYS A 170 -16.21 -12.50 -26.09
CA LYS A 170 -17.22 -12.01 -27.04
C LYS A 170 -17.07 -12.59 -28.44
N ASN A 171 -15.84 -12.73 -28.91
CA ASN A 171 -15.57 -13.30 -30.24
C ASN A 171 -15.87 -14.80 -30.32
N LEU A 172 -15.54 -15.55 -29.25
CA LEU A 172 -15.77 -16.99 -29.20
C LEU A 172 -17.26 -17.36 -29.07
N TYR A 173 -17.99 -16.62 -28.24
CA TYR A 173 -19.38 -16.98 -27.86
C TYR A 173 -20.44 -16.07 -28.50
N LYS A 174 -20.06 -15.12 -29.37
CA LYS A 174 -20.96 -14.15 -30.03
C LYS A 174 -21.97 -13.48 -29.08
N ILE A 175 -21.46 -13.09 -27.90
CA ILE A 175 -22.28 -12.52 -26.85
C ILE A 175 -22.76 -11.12 -27.25
N ARG A 176 -24.00 -10.79 -26.89
CA ARG A 176 -24.61 -9.48 -27.12
C ARG A 176 -23.77 -8.35 -26.51
N SER A 177 -23.53 -7.30 -27.28
CA SER A 177 -22.77 -6.10 -26.85
C SER A 177 -23.63 -4.85 -26.64
N CYS A 178 -24.87 -4.81 -27.20
CA CYS A 178 -25.77 -3.67 -27.07
C CYS A 178 -26.59 -3.70 -25.77
N SER A 179 -27.00 -2.54 -25.27
CA SER A 179 -28.07 -2.39 -24.27
C SER A 179 -29.42 -2.49 -24.98
N LEU A 180 -30.42 -3.04 -24.32
CA LEU A 180 -31.83 -2.91 -24.71
C LEU A 180 -32.29 -1.49 -24.42
#